data_fde0a49fc461ef7f968477ddc69d6d17
#
_entry.id   fde0a49fc461ef7f968477ddc69d6d17
#
_cell.length_a   1.000
_cell.length_b   1.000
_cell.length_c   1.000
_cell.angle_alpha   90.00
_cell.angle_beta   90.00
_cell.angle_gamma   90.00
#
_symmetry.space_group_name_H-M   'P 1'
#
loop_
_entity.id
_entity.type
_entity.pdbx_description
1 polymer ?
#
loop_
_entity_poly.entity_id
_entity_poly.type
_entity_poly.pdbx_seq_one_letter_code
_entity_poly.pdbx_strand_id
1 'polypeptide(L)'
;MSGSLLNRLQGYKVRDSAPKPPVAGKLTRVVGLTLEAIGCRAAIGALCRIDTLDGTLEAEVVGFSGDRLYLMPSEQLKGVIPGARVVPITEEHGIPVGMNLLGRVIDGIGQPLDGLGPILSSQTVQFAQHRINPLSRRPIHQPMDVGVRAINAVLTVGQGQRMGLFAGSGVGKSVLLGMMTRGSVADVVVVGLIGERGREVKEFLEDLLGEEGRARSVVVAAPADASPLMRLKGCETALAIAEYFRDQGLNVLLLMDSLTRYAQAQREIALAVGEPPATKGYPPSVFAKLPALVERAGNGSDGQGSITAFFTVLTEGDDLQDPIADAARAILDGHIVLSRELADAGHYPAIDIEKSISRVMPMVTSPEHMDLARTLKQFYSLYQQNRDLITIGAYSQGSDPRIDRAIIQKPYLDQFLQQGMREVIHYDDGLQALQMVAMPLMR
;
A
#
# COMPACT_ATOMS: atom_id res chain seq x y z
N MET A 1 -0.65 -55.68 49.97
CA MET A 1 0.17 -54.89 49.00
C MET A 1 -0.53 -54.69 47.66
N SER A 2 -1.79 -54.32 47.61
CA SER A 2 -2.56 -54.16 46.34
C SER A 2 -3.07 -52.73 46.07
N GLY A 3 -2.65 -51.75 46.87
CA GLY A 3 -3.05 -50.33 46.68
C GLY A 3 -2.21 -49.51 45.71
N SER A 4 -1.10 -50.06 45.15
CA SER A 4 -0.11 -49.27 44.42
C SER A 4 -0.43 -49.07 42.93
N LEU A 5 -1.12 -50.00 42.30
CA LEU A 5 -1.36 -49.93 40.85
C LEU A 5 -2.54 -49.01 40.46
N LEU A 6 -3.62 -49.04 41.23
CA LEU A 6 -4.77 -48.20 41.04
C LEU A 6 -4.46 -46.70 41.27
N ASN A 7 -3.65 -46.41 42.31
CA ASN A 7 -3.19 -45.04 42.55
C ASN A 7 -2.21 -44.53 41.48
N ARG A 8 -1.40 -45.40 40.89
CA ARG A 8 -0.54 -45.06 39.75
C ARG A 8 -1.32 -44.81 38.47
N LEU A 9 -2.39 -45.58 38.21
CA LEU A 9 -3.28 -45.41 37.07
C LEU A 9 -4.16 -44.17 37.20
N GLN A 10 -4.60 -43.79 38.39
CA GLN A 10 -5.33 -42.54 38.63
C GLN A 10 -4.46 -41.27 38.45
N GLY A 11 -3.14 -41.39 38.55
CA GLY A 11 -2.18 -40.31 38.23
C GLY A 11 -1.92 -40.10 36.73
N TYR A 12 -2.25 -41.07 35.88
CA TYR A 12 -2.24 -40.90 34.44
C TYR A 12 -3.53 -40.21 34.00
N LYS A 13 -3.60 -38.89 34.17
CA LYS A 13 -4.53 -38.10 33.36
C LYS A 13 -4.12 -38.30 31.90
N VAL A 14 -4.87 -39.17 31.20
CA VAL A 14 -4.84 -39.17 29.74
C VAL A 14 -5.12 -37.74 29.35
N ARG A 15 -4.09 -37.04 28.82
CA ARG A 15 -4.30 -35.71 28.23
C ARG A 15 -5.30 -35.95 27.10
N ASP A 16 -6.52 -35.46 27.26
CA ASP A 16 -7.60 -35.47 26.26
C ASP A 16 -7.25 -34.67 24.99
N SER A 17 -5.97 -34.38 24.81
CA SER A 17 -5.36 -33.63 23.74
C SER A 17 -4.40 -34.46 22.89
N ALA A 18 -4.71 -35.72 22.64
CA ALA A 18 -4.10 -36.37 21.48
C ALA A 18 -4.52 -35.58 20.24
N PRO A 19 -3.60 -34.99 19.46
CA PRO A 19 -3.98 -34.24 18.26
C PRO A 19 -4.79 -35.20 17.39
N LYS A 20 -6.05 -34.84 17.12
CA LYS A 20 -6.90 -35.62 16.20
C LYS A 20 -6.14 -35.67 14.86
N PRO A 21 -5.96 -36.88 14.29
CA PRO A 21 -5.27 -36.97 13.02
C PRO A 21 -5.99 -36.10 11.99
N PRO A 22 -5.29 -35.27 11.22
CA PRO A 22 -5.89 -34.41 10.24
C PRO A 22 -6.65 -35.26 9.22
N VAL A 23 -7.93 -34.95 9.03
CA VAL A 23 -8.76 -35.66 8.04
C VAL A 23 -8.32 -35.17 6.67
N ALA A 24 -7.70 -36.05 5.90
CA ALA A 24 -7.28 -35.75 4.54
C ALA A 24 -8.46 -35.78 3.57
N GLY A 25 -8.58 -34.79 2.74
CA GLY A 25 -9.45 -34.76 1.58
C GLY A 25 -8.77 -35.22 0.31
N LYS A 26 -9.52 -35.17 -0.78
CA LYS A 26 -8.99 -35.42 -2.14
C LYS A 26 -9.37 -34.30 -3.09
N LEU A 27 -8.47 -34.01 -4.00
CA LEU A 27 -8.67 -33.07 -5.09
C LEU A 27 -9.63 -33.68 -6.12
N THR A 28 -10.68 -32.97 -6.48
CA THR A 28 -11.69 -33.43 -7.43
C THR A 28 -11.66 -32.72 -8.76
N ARG A 29 -11.23 -31.44 -8.77
CA ARG A 29 -11.26 -30.62 -9.97
C ARG A 29 -10.22 -29.50 -9.90
N VAL A 30 -9.71 -29.11 -11.06
CA VAL A 30 -8.87 -27.91 -11.26
C VAL A 30 -9.53 -27.07 -12.35
N VAL A 31 -9.79 -25.78 -12.05
CA VAL A 31 -10.36 -24.82 -13.01
C VAL A 31 -9.59 -23.52 -12.93
N GLY A 32 -8.84 -23.20 -13.97
CA GLY A 32 -7.96 -22.03 -13.95
C GLY A 32 -6.97 -22.10 -12.79
N LEU A 33 -7.07 -21.14 -11.88
CA LEU A 33 -6.23 -21.04 -10.68
C LEU A 33 -6.86 -21.69 -9.44
N THR A 34 -8.08 -22.24 -9.55
CA THR A 34 -8.82 -22.76 -8.40
C THR A 34 -8.79 -24.28 -8.39
N LEU A 35 -8.53 -24.85 -7.22
CA LEU A 35 -8.53 -26.27 -6.92
C LEU A 35 -9.76 -26.58 -6.07
N GLU A 36 -10.54 -27.61 -6.45
CA GLU A 36 -11.69 -28.08 -5.68
C GLU A 36 -11.32 -29.36 -4.92
N ALA A 37 -11.53 -29.37 -3.61
CA ALA A 37 -11.30 -30.52 -2.75
C ALA A 37 -12.55 -30.89 -1.95
N ILE A 38 -12.70 -32.18 -1.65
CA ILE A 38 -13.76 -32.71 -0.78
C ILE A 38 -13.16 -33.66 0.27
N GLY A 39 -13.92 -33.94 1.34
CA GLY A 39 -13.56 -34.94 2.35
C GLY A 39 -12.64 -34.40 3.46
N CYS A 40 -12.22 -33.16 3.43
CA CYS A 40 -11.57 -32.48 4.55
C CYS A 40 -12.35 -31.21 4.94
N ARG A 41 -12.10 -30.70 6.14
CA ARG A 41 -12.69 -29.46 6.64
C ARG A 41 -11.58 -28.48 7.01
N ALA A 42 -11.65 -27.28 6.46
CA ALA A 42 -10.74 -26.17 6.79
C ALA A 42 -11.50 -24.84 6.72
N ALA A 43 -11.12 -23.90 7.55
CA ALA A 43 -11.69 -22.55 7.54
C ALA A 43 -11.19 -21.75 6.32
N ILE A 44 -11.92 -20.72 5.92
CA ILE A 44 -11.43 -19.74 4.92
C ILE A 44 -10.17 -19.09 5.49
N GLY A 45 -9.11 -18.98 4.67
CA GLY A 45 -7.80 -18.51 5.05
C GLY A 45 -6.86 -19.60 5.59
N ALA A 46 -7.36 -20.83 5.88
CA ALA A 46 -6.51 -21.93 6.31
C ALA A 46 -5.67 -22.47 5.14
N LEU A 47 -4.43 -22.84 5.42
CA LEU A 47 -3.53 -23.48 4.46
C LEU A 47 -3.81 -24.99 4.38
N CYS A 48 -3.73 -25.53 3.17
CA CYS A 48 -3.79 -26.94 2.89
C CYS A 48 -2.56 -27.35 2.09
N ARG A 49 -1.97 -28.51 2.44
CA ARG A 49 -0.91 -29.15 1.66
C ARG A 49 -1.55 -30.16 0.71
N ILE A 50 -1.15 -30.08 -0.55
CA ILE A 50 -1.61 -30.93 -1.64
C ILE A 50 -0.43 -31.75 -2.13
N ASP A 51 -0.57 -33.08 -2.16
CA ASP A 51 0.46 -33.97 -2.68
C ASP A 51 0.45 -33.88 -4.22
N THR A 52 1.63 -33.69 -4.81
CA THR A 52 1.84 -33.61 -6.27
C THR A 52 2.86 -34.64 -6.73
N LEU A 53 3.02 -34.82 -8.03
CA LEU A 53 4.07 -35.73 -8.57
C LEU A 53 5.48 -35.25 -8.27
N ASP A 54 5.67 -33.93 -8.11
CA ASP A 54 6.96 -33.28 -7.93
C ASP A 54 7.25 -32.90 -6.47
N GLY A 55 6.37 -33.30 -5.54
CA GLY A 55 6.48 -32.94 -4.12
C GLY A 55 5.16 -32.52 -3.49
N THR A 56 5.13 -31.37 -2.82
CA THR A 56 3.92 -30.83 -2.17
C THR A 56 3.68 -29.39 -2.61
N LEU A 57 2.40 -29.02 -2.75
CA LEU A 57 1.94 -27.67 -3.08
C LEU A 57 1.12 -27.13 -1.92
N GLU A 58 1.37 -25.91 -1.50
CA GLU A 58 0.55 -25.22 -0.52
C GLU A 58 -0.53 -24.38 -1.22
N ALA A 59 -1.75 -24.46 -0.70
CA ALA A 59 -2.88 -23.70 -1.20
C ALA A 59 -3.76 -23.20 -0.05
N GLU A 60 -4.28 -22.00 -0.16
CA GLU A 60 -5.17 -21.38 0.84
C GLU A 60 -6.64 -21.64 0.48
N VAL A 61 -7.45 -21.90 1.47
CA VAL A 61 -8.91 -22.00 1.32
C VAL A 61 -9.48 -20.60 1.08
N VAL A 62 -9.93 -20.34 -0.14
CA VAL A 62 -10.51 -19.03 -0.54
C VAL A 62 -12.04 -19.02 -0.50
N GLY A 63 -12.68 -20.20 -0.33
CA GLY A 63 -14.13 -20.32 -0.22
C GLY A 63 -14.58 -21.76 -0.13
N PHE A 64 -15.89 -21.97 0.01
CA PHE A 64 -16.49 -23.29 -0.01
C PHE A 64 -17.94 -23.25 -0.56
N SER A 65 -18.42 -24.38 -1.06
CA SER A 65 -19.81 -24.58 -1.44
C SER A 65 -20.24 -26.01 -1.08
N GLY A 66 -21.18 -26.13 -0.14
CA GLY A 66 -21.55 -27.42 0.43
C GLY A 66 -20.35 -28.08 1.13
N ASP A 67 -19.95 -29.27 0.66
CA ASP A 67 -18.81 -30.03 1.16
C ASP A 67 -17.49 -29.78 0.36
N ARG A 68 -17.52 -28.91 -0.64
CA ARG A 68 -16.38 -28.57 -1.48
C ARG A 68 -15.66 -27.37 -0.94
N LEU A 69 -14.34 -27.50 -0.81
CA LEU A 69 -13.43 -26.39 -0.56
C LEU A 69 -12.86 -25.88 -1.88
N TYR A 70 -12.80 -24.56 -2.03
CA TYR A 70 -12.06 -23.89 -3.10
C TYR A 70 -10.71 -23.45 -2.55
N LEU A 71 -9.65 -23.97 -3.16
CA LEU A 71 -8.27 -23.71 -2.76
C LEU A 71 -7.57 -22.93 -3.86
N MET A 72 -6.72 -21.99 -3.48
CA MET A 72 -5.87 -21.24 -4.41
C MET A 72 -4.41 -21.37 -4.00
N PRO A 73 -3.54 -21.82 -4.92
CA PRO A 73 -2.13 -22.02 -4.62
C PRO A 73 -1.39 -20.68 -4.55
N SER A 74 -0.37 -20.63 -3.70
CA SER A 74 0.59 -19.51 -3.66
C SER A 74 1.53 -19.52 -4.86
N GLU A 75 1.85 -20.70 -5.39
CA GLU A 75 2.76 -20.94 -6.50
C GLU A 75 2.05 -21.46 -7.75
N GLN A 76 2.82 -21.66 -8.83
CA GLN A 76 2.30 -22.22 -10.07
C GLN A 76 1.90 -23.70 -9.91
N LEU A 77 0.76 -24.07 -10.50
CA LEU A 77 0.27 -25.44 -10.52
C LEU A 77 1.19 -26.32 -11.36
N LYS A 78 1.96 -27.21 -10.71
CA LYS A 78 2.80 -28.22 -11.35
C LYS A 78 2.57 -29.58 -10.70
N GLY A 79 2.58 -30.65 -11.48
CA GLY A 79 2.51 -32.02 -10.96
C GLY A 79 1.20 -32.38 -10.22
N VAL A 80 0.16 -31.56 -10.33
CA VAL A 80 -1.14 -31.82 -9.69
C VAL A 80 -1.91 -32.89 -10.46
N ILE A 81 -2.38 -33.93 -9.74
CA ILE A 81 -3.11 -35.07 -10.32
C ILE A 81 -4.53 -35.16 -9.76
N PRO A 82 -5.49 -35.75 -10.50
CA PRO A 82 -6.82 -36.04 -10.00
C PRO A 82 -6.76 -36.99 -8.80
N GLY A 83 -7.54 -36.67 -7.74
CA GLY A 83 -7.54 -37.47 -6.51
C GLY A 83 -6.36 -37.22 -5.58
N ALA A 84 -5.47 -36.25 -5.89
CA ALA A 84 -4.38 -35.84 -5.01
C ALA A 84 -4.86 -35.62 -3.57
N ARG A 85 -4.07 -36.04 -2.60
CA ARG A 85 -4.39 -35.89 -1.18
C ARG A 85 -4.28 -34.43 -0.77
N VAL A 86 -5.28 -33.95 -0.03
CA VAL A 86 -5.35 -32.58 0.50
C VAL A 86 -5.41 -32.65 2.02
N VAL A 87 -4.42 -32.06 2.69
CA VAL A 87 -4.28 -32.09 4.15
C VAL A 87 -4.30 -30.67 4.69
N PRO A 88 -5.29 -30.28 5.50
CA PRO A 88 -5.26 -29.00 6.20
C PRO A 88 -4.04 -28.88 7.11
N ILE A 89 -3.34 -27.74 7.05
CA ILE A 89 -2.21 -27.41 7.90
C ILE A 89 -2.77 -26.70 9.13
N THR A 90 -2.42 -27.20 10.31
CA THR A 90 -2.87 -26.63 11.59
C THR A 90 -1.88 -25.63 12.16
N GLU A 91 -0.67 -25.59 11.62
CA GLU A 91 0.35 -24.63 12.01
C GLU A 91 0.07 -23.27 11.36
N GLU A 92 -0.05 -22.24 12.18
CA GLU A 92 -0.19 -20.88 11.70
C GLU A 92 1.18 -20.36 11.23
N HIS A 93 1.30 -20.07 9.94
CA HIS A 93 2.48 -19.41 9.41
C HIS A 93 2.37 -17.89 9.66
N GLY A 94 3.13 -17.41 10.64
CA GLY A 94 3.25 -15.96 10.91
C GLY A 94 4.33 -15.33 10.05
N ILE A 95 4.15 -14.04 9.74
CA ILE A 95 5.15 -13.22 9.07
C ILE A 95 6.26 -12.90 10.06
N PRO A 96 7.54 -13.20 9.75
CA PRO A 96 8.66 -12.83 10.63
C PRO A 96 8.74 -11.28 10.72
N VAL A 97 8.93 -10.76 11.94
CA VAL A 97 9.03 -9.30 12.19
C VAL A 97 10.20 -9.00 13.13
N GLY A 98 10.70 -7.78 13.07
CA GLY A 98 11.82 -7.31 13.89
C GLY A 98 12.69 -6.31 13.15
N MET A 99 13.64 -5.69 13.85
CA MET A 99 14.59 -4.74 13.24
C MET A 99 15.51 -5.40 12.19
N ASN A 100 15.66 -6.71 12.22
CA ASN A 100 16.37 -7.51 11.22
C ASN A 100 15.67 -7.62 9.86
N LEU A 101 14.45 -7.11 9.73
CA LEU A 101 13.80 -6.91 8.45
C LEU A 101 14.29 -5.67 7.69
N LEU A 102 14.90 -4.71 8.37
CA LEU A 102 15.43 -3.51 7.70
C LEU A 102 16.49 -3.90 6.67
N GLY A 103 16.39 -3.32 5.50
CA GLY A 103 17.26 -3.62 4.36
C GLY A 103 16.83 -4.85 3.55
N ARG A 104 15.85 -5.64 4.00
CA ARG A 104 15.42 -6.89 3.38
C ARG A 104 14.34 -6.70 2.34
N VAL A 105 14.34 -7.61 1.38
CA VAL A 105 13.28 -7.76 0.35
C VAL A 105 12.64 -9.12 0.52
N ILE A 106 11.33 -9.15 0.72
CA ILE A 106 10.55 -10.36 0.96
C ILE A 106 9.37 -10.47 0.00
N ASP A 107 8.83 -11.66 -0.12
CA ASP A 107 7.60 -11.91 -0.88
C ASP A 107 6.32 -11.67 -0.06
N GLY A 108 5.16 -11.98 -0.66
CA GLY A 108 3.85 -11.79 -0.04
C GLY A 108 3.56 -12.67 1.19
N ILE A 109 4.37 -13.70 1.45
CA ILE A 109 4.25 -14.58 2.63
C ILE A 109 5.47 -14.48 3.57
N GLY A 110 6.34 -13.47 3.36
CA GLY A 110 7.47 -13.19 4.24
C GLY A 110 8.75 -13.97 3.92
N GLN A 111 8.84 -14.66 2.77
CA GLN A 111 10.05 -15.35 2.35
C GLN A 111 11.05 -14.37 1.72
N PRO A 112 12.36 -14.49 2.01
CA PRO A 112 13.36 -13.58 1.46
C PRO A 112 13.55 -13.76 -0.04
N LEU A 113 13.62 -12.65 -0.77
CA LEU A 113 13.89 -12.57 -2.22
C LEU A 113 15.29 -12.03 -2.53
N ASP A 114 15.99 -11.48 -1.54
CA ASP A 114 17.23 -10.72 -1.70
C ASP A 114 18.50 -11.57 -1.73
N GLY A 115 18.39 -12.88 -1.57
CA GLY A 115 19.54 -13.80 -1.53
C GLY A 115 20.39 -13.71 -0.26
N LEU A 116 19.97 -12.94 0.76
CA LEU A 116 20.71 -12.74 2.00
C LEU A 116 20.43 -13.83 3.07
N GLY A 117 19.82 -14.94 2.66
CA GLY A 117 19.48 -16.04 3.54
C GLY A 117 18.20 -15.80 4.37
N PRO A 118 17.83 -16.75 5.24
CA PRO A 118 16.59 -16.71 6.00
C PRO A 118 16.55 -15.52 6.97
N ILE A 119 15.35 -15.02 7.24
CA ILE A 119 15.13 -13.97 8.23
C ILE A 119 15.07 -14.63 9.60
N LEU A 120 16.13 -14.40 10.40
CA LEU A 120 16.21 -14.91 11.75
C LEU A 120 15.43 -13.99 12.69
N SER A 121 14.15 -14.29 12.91
CA SER A 121 13.30 -13.58 13.86
C SER A 121 12.75 -14.53 14.91
N SER A 122 12.68 -14.06 16.16
CA SER A 122 12.00 -14.75 17.27
C SER A 122 10.53 -14.36 17.38
N GLN A 123 10.07 -13.38 16.59
CA GLN A 123 8.71 -12.85 16.62
C GLN A 123 8.06 -13.01 15.26
N THR A 124 6.78 -13.34 15.28
CA THR A 124 5.93 -13.40 14.09
C THR A 124 4.63 -12.66 14.34
N VAL A 125 4.05 -12.09 13.29
CA VAL A 125 2.71 -11.49 13.32
C VAL A 125 1.79 -12.20 12.34
N GLN A 126 0.50 -12.17 12.62
CA GLN A 126 -0.53 -12.72 11.73
C GLN A 126 -0.90 -11.70 10.64
N PHE A 127 -1.38 -12.18 9.48
CA PHE A 127 -1.87 -11.33 8.40
C PHE A 127 -3.04 -10.44 8.83
N ALA A 128 -3.94 -10.98 9.64
CA ALA A 128 -5.04 -10.24 10.23
C ALA A 128 -4.71 -9.86 11.67
N GLN A 129 -4.40 -8.57 11.92
CA GLN A 129 -4.25 -8.07 13.27
C GLN A 129 -5.58 -7.52 13.83
N HIS A 130 -5.65 -7.38 15.15
CA HIS A 130 -6.81 -6.79 15.81
C HIS A 130 -6.99 -5.32 15.38
N ARG A 131 -8.19 -4.97 14.96
CA ARG A 131 -8.55 -3.58 14.64
C ARG A 131 -8.39 -2.71 15.89
N ILE A 132 -7.65 -1.62 15.75
CA ILE A 132 -7.58 -0.61 16.80
C ILE A 132 -8.98 0.02 16.95
N ASN A 133 -9.44 0.17 18.20
CA ASN A 133 -10.68 0.89 18.46
C ASN A 133 -10.53 2.34 17.94
N PRO A 134 -11.44 2.82 17.07
CA PRO A 134 -11.36 4.18 16.54
C PRO A 134 -11.25 5.27 17.60
N LEU A 135 -11.89 5.07 18.75
CA LEU A 135 -11.87 6.04 19.86
C LEU A 135 -10.54 6.06 20.65
N SER A 136 -9.71 5.02 20.51
CA SER A 136 -8.37 4.97 21.11
C SER A 136 -7.27 5.47 20.18
N ARG A 137 -7.56 5.73 18.91
CA ARG A 137 -6.59 6.29 17.96
C ARG A 137 -6.29 7.74 18.29
N ARG A 138 -5.00 8.09 18.30
CA ARG A 138 -4.59 9.50 18.44
C ARG A 138 -5.01 10.31 17.21
N PRO A 139 -5.50 11.53 17.38
CA PRO A 139 -5.80 12.41 16.25
C PRO A 139 -4.52 12.85 15.52
N ILE A 140 -4.69 13.36 14.29
CA ILE A 140 -3.58 13.84 13.46
C ILE A 140 -3.37 15.32 13.77
N HIS A 141 -2.21 15.68 14.37
CA HIS A 141 -1.87 17.05 14.76
C HIS A 141 -0.49 17.51 14.29
N GLN A 142 0.32 16.63 13.76
CA GLN A 142 1.68 16.95 13.34
C GLN A 142 1.85 16.77 11.84
N PRO A 143 2.55 17.67 11.13
CA PRO A 143 2.91 17.46 9.75
C PRO A 143 3.91 16.32 9.62
N MET A 144 3.85 15.61 8.50
CA MET A 144 4.80 14.58 8.10
C MET A 144 5.68 15.13 6.98
N ASP A 145 6.95 15.31 7.25
CA ASP A 145 7.92 15.67 6.23
C ASP A 145 8.21 14.44 5.34
N VAL A 146 7.97 14.59 4.05
CA VAL A 146 8.20 13.54 3.05
C VAL A 146 9.34 13.89 2.08
N GLY A 147 10.08 14.97 2.32
CA GLY A 147 11.22 15.40 1.51
C GLY A 147 10.89 15.97 0.15
N VAL A 148 9.61 16.23 -0.14
CA VAL A 148 9.12 16.76 -1.42
C VAL A 148 8.44 18.10 -1.20
N ARG A 149 9.04 19.17 -1.75
CA ARG A 149 8.62 20.56 -1.52
C ARG A 149 7.15 20.82 -1.82
N ALA A 150 6.67 20.40 -2.99
CA ALA A 150 5.29 20.61 -3.40
C ALA A 150 4.30 19.91 -2.43
N ILE A 151 4.66 18.74 -1.88
CA ILE A 151 3.83 18.02 -0.89
C ILE A 151 3.94 18.75 0.45
N ASN A 152 5.15 18.97 0.96
CA ASN A 152 5.37 19.59 2.26
C ASN A 152 4.71 20.97 2.39
N ALA A 153 4.79 21.79 1.33
CA ALA A 153 4.35 23.18 1.37
C ALA A 153 2.91 23.43 0.90
N VAL A 154 2.40 22.67 -0.08
CA VAL A 154 1.10 22.97 -0.73
C VAL A 154 0.04 21.89 -0.51
N LEU A 155 0.48 20.69 -0.14
CA LEU A 155 -0.37 19.51 0.08
C LEU A 155 0.00 18.82 1.39
N THR A 156 0.39 19.58 2.40
CA THR A 156 0.96 19.07 3.65
C THR A 156 0.21 17.85 4.18
N VAL A 157 0.96 16.78 4.37
CA VAL A 157 0.47 15.50 4.88
C VAL A 157 0.63 15.47 6.39
N GLY A 158 -0.34 14.96 7.10
CA GLY A 158 -0.25 14.76 8.54
C GLY A 158 0.31 13.38 8.91
N GLN A 159 0.99 13.30 10.03
CA GLN A 159 1.50 12.05 10.57
C GLN A 159 0.35 11.11 10.94
N GLY A 160 0.28 9.94 10.29
CA GLY A 160 -0.82 9.00 10.38
C GLY A 160 -1.92 9.21 9.33
N GLN A 161 -1.74 10.11 8.36
CA GLN A 161 -2.68 10.34 7.27
C GLN A 161 -2.58 9.25 6.20
N ARG A 162 -3.71 8.96 5.56
CA ARG A 162 -3.85 8.01 4.44
C ARG A 162 -4.06 8.79 3.14
N MET A 163 -3.03 8.88 2.32
CA MET A 163 -3.04 9.62 1.06
C MET A 163 -3.16 8.69 -0.15
N GLY A 164 -3.93 9.09 -1.14
CA GLY A 164 -3.92 8.49 -2.47
C GLY A 164 -2.86 9.13 -3.36
N LEU A 165 -2.15 8.33 -4.15
CA LEU A 165 -1.31 8.80 -5.24
C LEU A 165 -1.86 8.28 -6.56
N PHE A 166 -2.57 9.14 -7.28
CA PHE A 166 -3.23 8.81 -8.55
C PHE A 166 -2.29 9.10 -9.71
N ALA A 167 -2.02 8.09 -10.51
CA ALA A 167 -1.04 8.19 -11.58
C ALA A 167 -1.39 7.30 -12.77
N GLY A 168 -1.23 7.84 -13.96
CA GLY A 168 -1.14 7.03 -15.19
C GLY A 168 0.21 6.33 -15.30
N SER A 169 0.43 5.58 -16.39
CA SER A 169 1.73 4.95 -16.66
C SER A 169 2.75 6.00 -17.13
N GLY A 170 3.99 5.93 -16.63
CA GLY A 170 5.11 6.73 -17.12
C GLY A 170 5.14 8.20 -16.67
N VAL A 171 4.34 8.61 -15.70
CA VAL A 171 4.29 10.01 -15.20
C VAL A 171 5.25 10.30 -14.02
N GLY A 172 6.16 9.37 -13.71
CA GLY A 172 7.14 9.55 -12.62
C GLY A 172 6.69 9.05 -11.24
N LYS A 173 5.65 8.20 -11.17
CA LYS A 173 5.15 7.62 -9.91
C LYS A 173 6.26 6.98 -9.06
N SER A 174 7.01 6.04 -9.62
CA SER A 174 8.05 5.30 -8.89
C SER A 174 9.19 6.21 -8.44
N VAL A 175 9.54 7.23 -9.24
CA VAL A 175 10.53 8.25 -8.86
C VAL A 175 10.04 9.03 -7.63
N LEU A 176 8.79 9.47 -7.62
CA LEU A 176 8.21 10.19 -6.47
C LEU A 176 8.17 9.32 -5.21
N LEU A 177 7.81 8.02 -5.32
CA LEU A 177 7.90 7.07 -4.21
C LEU A 177 9.33 6.94 -3.67
N GLY A 178 10.32 6.85 -4.58
CA GLY A 178 11.74 6.84 -4.22
C GLY A 178 12.20 8.13 -3.52
N MET A 179 11.75 9.30 -3.98
CA MET A 179 12.01 10.59 -3.33
C MET A 179 11.48 10.61 -1.90
N MET A 180 10.22 10.19 -1.69
CA MET A 180 9.61 10.12 -0.36
C MET A 180 10.31 9.11 0.56
N THR A 181 10.73 7.96 0.04
CA THR A 181 11.46 6.96 0.83
C THR A 181 12.78 7.51 1.35
N ARG A 182 13.55 8.23 0.50
CA ARG A 182 14.83 8.82 0.92
C ARG A 182 14.67 10.05 1.78
N GLY A 183 13.71 10.91 1.45
CA GLY A 183 13.55 12.23 2.04
C GLY A 183 12.65 12.31 3.27
N SER A 184 11.88 11.27 3.59
CA SER A 184 10.97 11.32 4.74
C SER A 184 11.70 11.24 6.09
N VAL A 185 11.11 11.87 7.09
CA VAL A 185 11.56 11.79 8.50
C VAL A 185 11.01 10.58 9.27
N ALA A 186 10.38 9.62 8.58
CA ALA A 186 9.91 8.39 9.19
C ALA A 186 11.05 7.58 9.81
N ASP A 187 10.79 6.89 10.92
CA ASP A 187 11.76 5.98 11.55
C ASP A 187 11.99 4.75 10.69
N VAL A 188 10.93 4.22 10.07
CA VAL A 188 10.94 3.05 9.20
C VAL A 188 10.08 3.31 7.96
N VAL A 189 10.53 2.83 6.82
CA VAL A 189 9.74 2.83 5.59
C VAL A 189 9.37 1.39 5.22
N VAL A 190 8.09 1.16 4.93
CA VAL A 190 7.60 -0.12 4.41
C VAL A 190 7.08 0.11 3.00
N VAL A 191 7.62 -0.63 2.04
CA VAL A 191 7.24 -0.51 0.63
C VAL A 191 6.61 -1.81 0.16
N GLY A 192 5.34 -1.75 -0.27
CA GLY A 192 4.65 -2.86 -0.93
C GLY A 192 4.64 -2.65 -2.44
N LEU A 193 5.43 -3.42 -3.20
CA LEU A 193 5.46 -3.41 -4.66
C LEU A 193 4.61 -4.58 -5.18
N ILE A 194 3.34 -4.30 -5.46
CA ILE A 194 2.32 -5.31 -5.74
C ILE A 194 1.86 -5.22 -7.18
N GLY A 195 2.10 -6.28 -7.95
CA GLY A 195 1.71 -6.37 -9.35
C GLY A 195 2.55 -5.49 -10.29
N GLU A 196 3.69 -4.99 -9.85
CA GLU A 196 4.66 -4.29 -10.68
C GLU A 196 5.54 -5.30 -11.45
N ARG A 197 6.15 -4.87 -12.55
CA ARG A 197 7.03 -5.75 -13.33
C ARG A 197 8.30 -6.05 -12.56
N GLY A 198 8.82 -7.27 -12.64
CA GLY A 198 10.05 -7.66 -11.94
C GLY A 198 11.24 -6.73 -12.21
N ARG A 199 11.36 -6.18 -13.45
CA ARG A 199 12.36 -5.16 -13.78
C ARG A 199 12.16 -3.87 -12.97
N GLU A 200 10.93 -3.39 -12.83
CA GLU A 200 10.62 -2.15 -12.09
C GLU A 200 10.87 -2.32 -10.59
N VAL A 201 10.65 -3.53 -10.05
CA VAL A 201 11.03 -3.88 -8.67
C VAL A 201 12.54 -3.73 -8.46
N LYS A 202 13.35 -4.26 -9.41
CA LYS A 202 14.81 -4.16 -9.34
C LYS A 202 15.29 -2.73 -9.48
N GLU A 203 14.80 -1.98 -10.47
CA GLU A 203 15.12 -0.56 -10.67
C GLU A 203 14.77 0.29 -9.42
N PHE A 204 13.62 0.00 -8.79
CA PHE A 204 13.23 0.70 -7.56
C PHE A 204 14.23 0.47 -6.43
N LEU A 205 14.71 -0.77 -6.24
CA LEU A 205 15.66 -1.13 -5.19
C LEU A 205 17.06 -0.56 -5.42
N GLU A 206 17.56 -0.65 -6.66
CA GLU A 206 18.95 -0.29 -7.00
C GLU A 206 19.10 1.21 -7.29
N ASP A 207 18.20 1.78 -8.09
CA ASP A 207 18.35 3.15 -8.61
C ASP A 207 17.60 4.18 -7.78
N LEU A 208 16.39 3.84 -7.28
CA LEU A 208 15.53 4.80 -6.62
C LEU A 208 15.70 4.82 -5.10
N LEU A 209 15.86 3.68 -4.43
CA LEU A 209 16.12 3.63 -2.99
C LEU A 209 17.56 3.98 -2.65
N GLY A 210 18.50 3.35 -3.36
CA GLY A 210 19.91 3.38 -2.98
C GLY A 210 20.19 2.69 -1.65
N GLU A 211 21.45 2.75 -1.19
CA GLU A 211 21.87 2.07 0.05
C GLU A 211 21.22 2.67 1.30
N GLU A 212 21.18 3.99 1.43
CA GLU A 212 20.61 4.68 2.59
C GLU A 212 19.10 4.46 2.72
N GLY A 213 18.37 4.60 1.61
CA GLY A 213 16.92 4.36 1.59
C GLY A 213 16.59 2.90 1.90
N ARG A 214 17.39 1.96 1.38
CA ARG A 214 17.23 0.53 1.63
C ARG A 214 17.48 0.19 3.10
N ALA A 215 18.54 0.73 3.72
CA ALA A 215 18.92 0.40 5.09
C ALA A 215 17.81 0.66 6.13
N ARG A 216 16.90 1.61 5.86
CA ARG A 216 15.77 1.96 6.72
C ARG A 216 14.43 1.45 6.21
N SER A 217 14.44 0.61 5.16
CA SER A 217 13.23 0.13 4.51
C SER A 217 13.06 -1.37 4.62
N VAL A 218 11.79 -1.81 4.63
CA VAL A 218 11.41 -3.19 4.36
C VAL A 218 10.61 -3.19 3.05
N VAL A 219 11.02 -4.02 2.09
CA VAL A 219 10.33 -4.11 0.80
C VAL A 219 9.62 -5.44 0.68
N VAL A 220 8.30 -5.39 0.45
CA VAL A 220 7.47 -6.56 0.15
C VAL A 220 7.16 -6.53 -1.34
N ALA A 221 7.60 -7.54 -2.08
CA ALA A 221 7.42 -7.62 -3.52
C ALA A 221 6.55 -8.82 -3.91
N ALA A 222 5.47 -8.54 -4.64
CA ALA A 222 4.65 -9.55 -5.32
C ALA A 222 4.49 -9.12 -6.78
N PRO A 223 5.39 -9.54 -7.70
CA PRO A 223 5.41 -9.09 -9.08
C PRO A 223 4.13 -9.46 -9.86
N ALA A 224 3.99 -8.90 -11.07
CA ALA A 224 2.79 -9.07 -11.90
C ALA A 224 2.50 -10.53 -12.31
N ASP A 225 3.53 -11.36 -12.37
CA ASP A 225 3.46 -12.80 -12.67
C ASP A 225 3.20 -13.67 -11.42
N ALA A 226 3.19 -13.06 -10.22
CA ALA A 226 2.80 -13.74 -9.00
C ALA A 226 1.29 -14.08 -9.01
N SER A 227 0.90 -15.15 -8.28
CA SER A 227 -0.51 -15.53 -8.17
C SER A 227 -1.37 -14.40 -7.57
N PRO A 228 -2.68 -14.36 -7.87
CA PRO A 228 -3.59 -13.39 -7.24
C PRO A 228 -3.54 -13.43 -5.72
N LEU A 229 -3.44 -14.63 -5.15
CA LEU A 229 -3.30 -14.81 -3.71
C LEU A 229 -2.02 -14.16 -3.18
N MET A 230 -0.88 -14.37 -3.85
CA MET A 230 0.41 -13.79 -3.45
C MET A 230 0.38 -12.26 -3.52
N ARG A 231 -0.26 -11.67 -4.55
CA ARG A 231 -0.44 -10.22 -4.68
C ARG A 231 -1.31 -9.66 -3.56
N LEU A 232 -2.38 -10.36 -3.19
CA LEU A 232 -3.25 -9.97 -2.07
C LEU A 232 -2.50 -10.05 -0.74
N LYS A 233 -1.81 -11.16 -0.49
CA LYS A 233 -0.98 -11.36 0.70
C LYS A 233 0.13 -10.32 0.82
N GLY A 234 0.76 -9.93 -0.30
CA GLY A 234 1.80 -8.90 -0.29
C GLY A 234 1.34 -7.56 0.31
N CYS A 235 0.11 -7.12 0.00
CA CYS A 235 -0.47 -5.94 0.64
C CYS A 235 -0.71 -6.15 2.14
N GLU A 236 -1.24 -7.33 2.52
CA GLU A 236 -1.52 -7.67 3.92
C GLU A 236 -0.22 -7.77 4.74
N THR A 237 0.83 -8.35 4.16
CA THR A 237 2.17 -8.47 4.76
C THR A 237 2.82 -7.11 4.97
N ALA A 238 2.80 -6.23 3.97
CA ALA A 238 3.35 -4.88 4.11
C ALA A 238 2.64 -4.11 5.24
N LEU A 239 1.31 -4.21 5.32
CA LEU A 239 0.55 -3.61 6.42
C LEU A 239 0.86 -4.26 7.77
N ALA A 240 0.94 -5.59 7.87
CA ALA A 240 1.24 -6.26 9.13
C ALA A 240 2.63 -5.88 9.67
N ILE A 241 3.62 -5.71 8.80
CA ILE A 241 4.95 -5.22 9.16
C ILE A 241 4.89 -3.75 9.62
N ALA A 242 4.15 -2.90 8.91
CA ALA A 242 3.96 -1.51 9.30
C ALA A 242 3.25 -1.39 10.66
N GLU A 243 2.23 -2.21 10.91
CA GLU A 243 1.52 -2.30 12.19
C GLU A 243 2.45 -2.73 13.32
N TYR A 244 3.31 -3.72 13.08
CA TYR A 244 4.30 -4.15 14.06
C TYR A 244 5.21 -2.99 14.49
N PHE A 245 5.79 -2.24 13.55
CA PHE A 245 6.67 -1.12 13.87
C PHE A 245 5.91 0.04 14.55
N ARG A 246 4.69 0.35 14.11
CA ARG A 246 3.81 1.30 14.80
C ARG A 246 3.59 0.90 16.27
N ASP A 247 3.31 -0.38 16.51
CA ASP A 247 3.02 -0.89 17.85
C ASP A 247 4.26 -0.90 18.75
N GLN A 248 5.48 -0.85 18.16
CA GLN A 248 6.74 -0.58 18.86
C GLN A 248 6.99 0.92 19.13
N GLY A 249 6.05 1.81 18.82
CA GLY A 249 6.18 3.26 19.04
C GLY A 249 6.85 4.04 17.90
N LEU A 250 7.14 3.39 16.76
CA LEU A 250 7.83 4.01 15.62
C LEU A 250 6.85 4.67 14.65
N ASN A 251 7.31 5.74 14.00
CA ASN A 251 6.58 6.42 12.92
C ASN A 251 6.96 5.78 11.59
N VAL A 252 6.00 5.14 10.97
CA VAL A 252 6.19 4.37 9.74
C VAL A 252 5.65 5.16 8.56
N LEU A 253 6.44 5.24 7.48
CA LEU A 253 5.95 5.59 6.15
C LEU A 253 5.64 4.31 5.38
N LEU A 254 4.37 4.10 5.04
CA LEU A 254 3.92 2.98 4.20
C LEU A 254 3.68 3.48 2.77
N LEU A 255 4.38 2.90 1.82
CA LEU A 255 4.19 3.13 0.38
C LEU A 255 3.61 1.85 -0.24
N MET A 256 2.33 1.86 -0.63
CA MET A 256 1.63 0.70 -1.19
C MET A 256 1.38 0.89 -2.69
N ASP A 257 2.14 0.22 -3.52
CA ASP A 257 2.04 0.26 -4.97
C ASP A 257 1.59 -1.10 -5.53
N SER A 258 0.30 -1.34 -5.83
CA SER A 258 -0.81 -0.39 -5.83
C SER A 258 -2.12 -0.99 -5.28
N LEU A 259 -3.04 -0.14 -4.81
CA LEU A 259 -4.42 -0.55 -4.48
C LEU A 259 -5.15 -1.12 -5.69
N THR A 260 -4.89 -0.60 -6.89
CA THR A 260 -5.49 -1.12 -8.12
C THR A 260 -5.12 -2.59 -8.33
N ARG A 261 -3.86 -2.97 -8.08
CA ARG A 261 -3.41 -4.37 -8.20
C ARG A 261 -3.99 -5.26 -7.10
N TYR A 262 -4.15 -4.74 -5.90
CA TYR A 262 -4.89 -5.43 -4.83
C TYR A 262 -6.34 -5.71 -5.24
N ALA A 263 -7.03 -4.70 -5.77
CA ALA A 263 -8.40 -4.83 -6.24
C ALA A 263 -8.52 -5.83 -7.40
N GLN A 264 -7.57 -5.83 -8.36
CA GLN A 264 -7.51 -6.80 -9.45
C GLN A 264 -7.30 -8.22 -8.93
N ALA A 265 -6.37 -8.44 -8.00
CA ALA A 265 -6.12 -9.74 -7.39
C ALA A 265 -7.38 -10.26 -6.65
N GLN A 266 -8.03 -9.41 -5.87
CA GLN A 266 -9.29 -9.76 -5.20
C GLN A 266 -10.41 -10.08 -6.20
N ARG A 267 -10.51 -9.34 -7.31
CA ARG A 267 -11.45 -9.62 -8.40
C ARG A 267 -11.21 -11.00 -9.00
N GLU A 268 -9.97 -11.35 -9.31
CA GLU A 268 -9.60 -12.66 -9.86
C GLU A 268 -9.99 -13.79 -8.91
N ILE A 269 -9.73 -13.64 -7.60
CA ILE A 269 -10.09 -14.63 -6.58
C ILE A 269 -11.61 -14.76 -6.46
N ALA A 270 -12.33 -13.64 -6.33
CA ALA A 270 -13.77 -13.63 -6.13
C ALA A 270 -14.53 -14.25 -7.34
N LEU A 271 -14.12 -13.90 -8.56
CA LEU A 271 -14.68 -14.50 -9.78
C LEU A 271 -14.40 -16.01 -9.85
N ALA A 272 -13.21 -16.45 -9.43
CA ALA A 272 -12.82 -17.85 -9.46
C ALA A 272 -13.64 -18.73 -8.47
N VAL A 273 -14.11 -18.15 -7.35
CA VAL A 273 -15.01 -18.84 -6.41
C VAL A 273 -16.50 -18.66 -6.74
N GLY A 274 -16.82 -17.96 -7.85
CA GLY A 274 -18.19 -17.83 -8.37
C GLY A 274 -18.95 -16.59 -7.88
N GLU A 275 -18.30 -15.60 -7.28
CA GLU A 275 -18.95 -14.31 -6.97
C GLU A 275 -19.30 -13.57 -8.27
N PRO A 276 -20.54 -13.10 -8.46
CA PRO A 276 -20.92 -12.43 -9.69
C PRO A 276 -20.22 -11.06 -9.84
N PRO A 277 -19.81 -10.69 -11.07
CA PRO A 277 -19.28 -9.37 -11.34
C PRO A 277 -20.39 -8.30 -11.21
N ALA A 278 -20.02 -7.10 -10.74
CA ALA A 278 -20.87 -5.93 -10.64
C ALA A 278 -20.26 -4.76 -11.44
N THR A 279 -19.85 -3.67 -10.81
CA THR A 279 -19.39 -2.45 -11.45
C THR A 279 -18.09 -2.65 -12.25
N LYS A 280 -18.11 -2.40 -13.56
CA LYS A 280 -16.97 -2.61 -14.49
C LYS A 280 -16.27 -3.97 -14.30
N GLY A 281 -17.04 -5.01 -13.93
CA GLY A 281 -16.53 -6.37 -13.74
C GLY A 281 -15.88 -6.64 -12.38
N TYR A 282 -15.90 -5.72 -11.45
CA TYR A 282 -15.45 -5.94 -10.08
C TYR A 282 -16.60 -6.49 -9.21
N PRO A 283 -16.41 -7.63 -8.51
CA PRO A 283 -17.36 -8.14 -7.53
C PRO A 283 -17.52 -7.22 -6.31
N PRO A 284 -18.67 -7.28 -5.60
CA PRO A 284 -18.93 -6.45 -4.41
C PRO A 284 -17.90 -6.63 -3.29
N SER A 285 -17.32 -7.81 -3.13
CA SER A 285 -16.29 -8.09 -2.12
C SER A 285 -15.05 -7.22 -2.27
N VAL A 286 -14.70 -6.77 -3.49
CA VAL A 286 -13.57 -5.87 -3.74
C VAL A 286 -13.79 -4.55 -3.01
N PHE A 287 -14.97 -3.95 -3.17
CA PHE A 287 -15.31 -2.67 -2.56
C PHE A 287 -15.45 -2.76 -1.03
N ALA A 288 -15.81 -3.93 -0.49
CA ALA A 288 -15.84 -4.17 0.95
C ALA A 288 -14.43 -4.31 1.55
N LYS A 289 -13.48 -4.89 0.82
CA LYS A 289 -12.12 -5.13 1.30
C LYS A 289 -11.22 -3.89 1.23
N LEU A 290 -11.42 -2.99 0.27
CA LEU A 290 -10.60 -1.78 0.13
C LEU A 290 -10.62 -0.89 1.39
N PRO A 291 -11.78 -0.51 1.97
CA PRO A 291 -11.81 0.24 3.21
C PRO A 291 -11.16 -0.52 4.37
N ALA A 292 -11.39 -1.83 4.46
CA ALA A 292 -10.83 -2.67 5.52
C ALA A 292 -9.29 -2.71 5.48
N LEU A 293 -8.69 -2.69 4.26
CA LEU A 293 -7.24 -2.62 4.07
C LEU A 293 -6.71 -1.24 4.47
N VAL A 294 -7.30 -0.16 3.94
CA VAL A 294 -6.84 1.22 4.14
C VAL A 294 -6.95 1.65 5.61
N GLU A 295 -8.02 1.23 6.31
CA GLU A 295 -8.24 1.55 7.71
C GLU A 295 -7.21 0.95 8.68
N ARG A 296 -6.39 0.00 8.25
CA ARG A 296 -5.28 -0.54 9.05
C ARG A 296 -4.17 0.48 9.25
N ALA A 297 -3.95 1.39 8.30
CA ALA A 297 -3.04 2.52 8.45
C ALA A 297 -3.60 3.59 9.39
N GLY A 298 -2.75 4.52 9.80
CA GLY A 298 -3.11 5.63 10.69
C GLY A 298 -2.38 5.60 12.02
N ASN A 299 -2.75 6.53 12.90
CA ASN A 299 -2.16 6.61 14.24
C ASN A 299 -2.52 5.39 15.08
N GLY A 300 -1.59 4.96 15.91
CA GLY A 300 -1.83 4.03 17.01
C GLY A 300 -2.54 4.68 18.20
N SER A 301 -2.74 3.89 19.24
CA SER A 301 -3.18 4.36 20.56
C SER A 301 -2.06 5.10 21.29
N ASP A 302 -2.34 5.62 22.51
CA ASP A 302 -1.32 6.27 23.33
C ASP A 302 -0.13 5.34 23.59
N GLY A 303 1.07 5.88 23.42
CA GLY A 303 2.33 5.13 23.52
C GLY A 303 2.75 4.36 22.27
N GLN A 304 1.86 4.23 21.26
CA GLN A 304 2.20 3.66 19.96
C GLN A 304 2.64 4.76 18.97
N GLY A 305 3.28 4.36 17.87
CA GLY A 305 3.65 5.25 16.78
C GLY A 305 2.49 5.53 15.80
N SER A 306 2.86 5.72 14.54
CA SER A 306 1.92 6.04 13.45
C SER A 306 2.27 5.29 12.17
N ILE A 307 1.27 5.10 11.29
CA ILE A 307 1.47 4.69 9.90
C ILE A 307 0.92 5.79 9.00
N THR A 308 1.81 6.61 8.44
CA THR A 308 1.47 7.53 7.35
C THR A 308 1.55 6.75 6.05
N ALA A 309 0.46 6.65 5.31
CA ALA A 309 0.38 5.77 4.16
C ALA A 309 0.11 6.52 2.85
N PHE A 310 0.85 6.16 1.80
CA PHE A 310 0.55 6.53 0.42
C PHE A 310 0.13 5.28 -0.35
N PHE A 311 -1.12 5.27 -0.75
CA PHE A 311 -1.70 4.22 -1.57
C PHE A 311 -1.74 4.67 -3.02
N THR A 312 -0.99 4.03 -3.90
CA THR A 312 -1.06 4.37 -5.30
C THR A 312 -2.31 3.78 -5.95
N VAL A 313 -2.88 4.53 -6.86
CA VAL A 313 -4.05 4.14 -7.65
C VAL A 313 -3.71 4.37 -9.12
N LEU A 314 -3.67 3.30 -9.89
CA LEU A 314 -3.39 3.37 -11.32
C LEU A 314 -4.65 3.81 -12.04
N THR A 315 -4.57 4.89 -12.82
CA THR A 315 -5.64 5.41 -13.67
C THR A 315 -5.32 5.14 -15.13
N GLU A 316 -6.04 4.21 -15.77
CA GLU A 316 -5.86 3.95 -17.19
C GLU A 316 -6.40 5.12 -18.02
N GLY A 317 -5.57 5.65 -18.93
CA GLY A 317 -5.95 6.81 -19.77
C GLY A 317 -6.26 8.08 -18.99
N ASP A 318 -5.69 8.22 -17.77
CA ASP A 318 -5.95 9.33 -16.84
C ASP A 318 -7.43 9.47 -16.43
N ASP A 319 -8.22 8.35 -16.57
CA ASP A 319 -9.62 8.28 -16.17
C ASP A 319 -9.77 8.19 -14.64
N LEU A 320 -10.07 9.32 -14.03
CA LEU A 320 -10.38 9.41 -12.60
C LEU A 320 -11.77 8.84 -12.24
N GLN A 321 -12.60 8.43 -13.23
CA GLN A 321 -13.92 7.82 -13.02
C GLN A 321 -13.87 6.28 -12.98
N ASP A 322 -12.67 5.70 -12.94
CA ASP A 322 -12.50 4.28 -12.65
C ASP A 322 -13.10 3.93 -11.28
N PRO A 323 -13.86 2.82 -11.12
CA PRO A 323 -14.52 2.48 -9.86
C PRO A 323 -13.57 2.33 -8.67
N ILE A 324 -12.34 1.86 -8.91
CA ILE A 324 -11.33 1.73 -7.85
C ILE A 324 -10.77 3.10 -7.47
N ALA A 325 -10.58 3.98 -8.47
CA ALA A 325 -10.16 5.36 -8.23
C ALA A 325 -11.20 6.14 -7.44
N ASP A 326 -12.47 5.98 -7.76
CA ASP A 326 -13.57 6.63 -7.04
C ASP A 326 -13.72 6.09 -5.61
N ALA A 327 -13.72 4.76 -5.45
CA ALA A 327 -13.73 4.11 -4.13
C ALA A 327 -12.54 4.56 -3.27
N ALA A 328 -11.33 4.62 -3.84
CA ALA A 328 -10.14 5.09 -3.12
C ALA A 328 -10.28 6.54 -2.65
N ARG A 329 -10.77 7.46 -3.52
CA ARG A 329 -11.01 8.86 -3.11
C ARG A 329 -12.02 9.01 -1.98
N ALA A 330 -13.00 8.13 -1.90
CA ALA A 330 -14.02 8.15 -0.86
C ALA A 330 -13.47 7.73 0.53
N ILE A 331 -12.49 6.82 0.57
CA ILE A 331 -11.97 6.23 1.81
C ILE A 331 -10.66 6.83 2.30
N LEU A 332 -9.97 7.64 1.47
CA LEU A 332 -8.68 8.24 1.80
C LEU A 332 -8.85 9.68 2.35
N ASP A 333 -7.89 10.13 3.14
CA ASP A 333 -7.88 11.45 3.79
C ASP A 333 -7.35 12.58 2.85
N GLY A 334 -7.15 12.28 1.60
CA GLY A 334 -6.68 13.19 0.56
C GLY A 334 -6.06 12.43 -0.60
N HIS A 335 -5.66 13.16 -1.64
CA HIS A 335 -5.03 12.55 -2.81
C HIS A 335 -4.09 13.53 -3.52
N ILE A 336 -3.07 12.96 -4.13
CA ILE A 336 -2.12 13.60 -5.04
C ILE A 336 -2.37 13.01 -6.42
N VAL A 337 -2.52 13.87 -7.42
CA VAL A 337 -2.69 13.46 -8.83
C VAL A 337 -1.42 13.81 -9.59
N LEU A 338 -0.85 12.83 -10.28
CA LEU A 338 0.24 13.06 -11.23
C LEU A 338 -0.34 13.29 -12.63
N SER A 339 0.07 14.38 -13.27
CA SER A 339 -0.41 14.79 -14.59
C SER A 339 0.55 14.34 -15.69
N ARG A 340 0.00 13.70 -16.73
CA ARG A 340 0.74 13.38 -17.95
C ARG A 340 1.19 14.64 -18.66
N GLU A 341 0.34 15.67 -18.72
CA GLU A 341 0.65 16.93 -19.38
C GLU A 341 1.88 17.61 -18.75
N LEU A 342 1.99 17.60 -17.41
CA LEU A 342 3.18 18.11 -16.72
C LEU A 342 4.41 17.24 -16.99
N ALA A 343 4.26 15.92 -17.00
CA ALA A 343 5.36 15.01 -17.31
C ALA A 343 5.88 15.19 -18.74
N ASP A 344 4.98 15.30 -19.73
CA ASP A 344 5.32 15.54 -21.12
C ASP A 344 5.99 16.91 -21.34
N ALA A 345 5.65 17.91 -20.49
CA ALA A 345 6.32 19.21 -20.45
C ALA A 345 7.67 19.22 -19.70
N GLY A 346 8.12 18.07 -19.19
CA GLY A 346 9.36 17.95 -18.41
C GLY A 346 9.28 18.55 -17.01
N HIS A 347 8.08 18.79 -16.49
CA HIS A 347 7.84 19.32 -15.16
C HIS A 347 7.80 18.16 -14.14
N TYR A 348 8.85 18.01 -13.33
CA TYR A 348 8.95 16.94 -12.32
C TYR A 348 9.24 17.49 -10.92
N PRO A 349 8.63 16.89 -9.85
CA PRO A 349 7.58 15.87 -9.92
C PRO A 349 6.32 16.39 -10.62
N ALA A 350 5.65 15.54 -11.39
CA ALA A 350 4.50 15.94 -12.23
C ALA A 350 3.20 16.07 -11.39
N ILE A 351 3.28 16.73 -10.24
CA ILE A 351 2.16 16.88 -9.28
C ILE A 351 1.20 17.97 -9.78
N ASP A 352 -0.03 17.57 -10.10
CA ASP A 352 -1.12 18.50 -10.39
C ASP A 352 -1.68 19.04 -9.08
N ILE A 353 -1.25 20.23 -8.68
CA ILE A 353 -1.68 20.84 -7.41
C ILE A 353 -3.14 21.29 -7.43
N GLU A 354 -3.75 21.49 -8.60
CA GLU A 354 -5.16 21.87 -8.70
C GLU A 354 -6.07 20.68 -8.40
N LYS A 355 -5.73 19.49 -8.94
CA LYS A 355 -6.48 18.26 -8.74
C LYS A 355 -6.12 17.52 -7.46
N SER A 356 -5.13 18.02 -6.71
CA SER A 356 -4.63 17.40 -5.48
C SER A 356 -5.14 18.11 -4.23
N ILE A 357 -5.41 17.33 -3.18
CA ILE A 357 -5.90 17.85 -1.90
C ILE A 357 -5.40 17.00 -0.72
N SER A 358 -4.97 17.67 0.35
CA SER A 358 -4.83 17.08 1.68
C SER A 358 -5.94 17.61 2.58
N ARG A 359 -6.84 16.71 3.01
CA ARG A 359 -7.97 17.09 3.90
C ARG A 359 -7.49 17.36 5.34
N VAL A 360 -6.30 16.89 5.67
CA VAL A 360 -5.70 17.02 7.00
C VAL A 360 -4.84 18.30 7.11
N MET A 361 -4.39 18.86 6.00
CA MET A 361 -3.54 20.05 6.00
C MET A 361 -4.04 21.19 6.93
N PRO A 362 -5.34 21.54 6.98
CA PRO A 362 -5.81 22.58 7.89
C PRO A 362 -5.63 22.28 9.39
N MET A 363 -5.45 21.02 9.75
CA MET A 363 -5.29 20.59 11.16
C MET A 363 -3.82 20.52 11.59
N VAL A 364 -2.88 20.50 10.63
CA VAL A 364 -1.45 20.28 10.88
C VAL A 364 -0.57 21.44 10.45
N THR A 365 -1.17 22.52 9.93
CA THR A 365 -0.46 23.73 9.49
C THR A 365 -1.00 24.98 10.17
N SER A 366 -0.20 26.05 10.20
CA SER A 366 -0.66 27.34 10.71
C SER A 366 -1.61 28.06 9.72
N PRO A 367 -2.46 28.99 10.19
CA PRO A 367 -3.30 29.81 9.31
C PRO A 367 -2.49 30.54 8.23
N GLU A 368 -1.31 31.07 8.58
CA GLU A 368 -0.42 31.77 7.65
C GLU A 368 0.07 30.85 6.54
N HIS A 369 0.46 29.62 6.89
CA HIS A 369 0.86 28.61 5.90
C HIS A 369 -0.29 28.28 4.95
N MET A 370 -1.50 28.09 5.49
CA MET A 370 -2.70 27.84 4.69
C MET A 370 -3.00 28.98 3.72
N ASP A 371 -2.84 30.23 4.13
CA ASP A 371 -3.10 31.38 3.29
C ASP A 371 -2.05 31.51 2.15
N LEU A 372 -0.78 31.26 2.44
CA LEU A 372 0.28 31.21 1.43
C LEU A 372 0.01 30.09 0.39
N ALA A 373 -0.28 28.88 0.84
CA ALA A 373 -0.57 27.75 -0.04
C ALA A 373 -1.82 28.00 -0.89
N ARG A 374 -2.87 28.59 -0.31
CA ARG A 374 -4.10 28.97 -1.01
C ARG A 374 -3.80 30.02 -2.08
N THR A 375 -3.05 31.06 -1.75
CA THR A 375 -2.65 32.12 -2.67
C THR A 375 -1.88 31.55 -3.85
N LEU A 376 -0.87 30.71 -3.59
CA LEU A 376 -0.12 30.03 -4.65
C LEU A 376 -1.03 29.25 -5.59
N LYS A 377 -1.93 28.43 -5.04
CA LYS A 377 -2.89 27.65 -5.84
C LYS A 377 -3.82 28.54 -6.66
N GLN A 378 -4.32 29.64 -6.10
CA GLN A 378 -5.21 30.57 -6.80
C GLN A 378 -4.52 31.18 -8.03
N PHE A 379 -3.29 31.68 -7.90
CA PHE A 379 -2.56 32.27 -9.02
C PHE A 379 -2.12 31.23 -10.05
N TYR A 380 -1.73 30.03 -9.61
CA TYR A 380 -1.46 28.92 -10.52
C TYR A 380 -2.71 28.57 -11.35
N SER A 381 -3.86 28.40 -10.69
CA SER A 381 -5.13 28.12 -11.34
C SER A 381 -5.58 29.23 -12.28
N LEU A 382 -5.43 30.49 -11.87
CA LEU A 382 -5.76 31.63 -12.70
C LEU A 382 -4.94 31.64 -14.00
N TYR A 383 -3.65 31.34 -13.94
CA TYR A 383 -2.81 31.18 -15.12
C TYR A 383 -3.31 30.03 -16.00
N GLN A 384 -3.57 28.85 -15.43
CA GLN A 384 -4.01 27.68 -16.20
C GLN A 384 -5.35 27.91 -16.91
N GLN A 385 -6.30 28.58 -16.26
CA GLN A 385 -7.60 28.91 -16.85
C GLN A 385 -7.47 29.87 -18.05
N ASN A 386 -6.45 30.71 -18.10
CA ASN A 386 -6.22 31.68 -19.15
C ASN A 386 -5.10 31.30 -20.11
N ARG A 387 -4.49 30.12 -19.93
CA ARG A 387 -3.31 29.65 -20.67
C ARG A 387 -3.52 29.70 -22.19
N ASP A 388 -4.66 29.23 -22.66
CA ASP A 388 -4.95 29.21 -24.11
C ASP A 388 -5.04 30.62 -24.69
N LEU A 389 -5.71 31.53 -23.98
CA LEU A 389 -5.79 32.96 -24.39
C LEU A 389 -4.42 33.62 -24.41
N ILE A 390 -3.56 33.30 -23.44
CA ILE A 390 -2.20 33.83 -23.35
C ILE A 390 -1.35 33.27 -24.51
N THR A 391 -1.45 31.97 -24.77
CA THR A 391 -0.62 31.28 -25.77
C THR A 391 -0.95 31.73 -27.21
N ILE A 392 -2.22 31.93 -27.52
CA ILE A 392 -2.64 32.42 -28.85
C ILE A 392 -2.55 33.94 -29.00
N GLY A 393 -2.07 34.67 -27.96
CA GLY A 393 -1.93 36.13 -27.98
C GLY A 393 -3.25 36.91 -27.92
N ALA A 394 -4.35 36.24 -27.49
CA ALA A 394 -5.68 36.88 -27.36
C ALA A 394 -5.86 37.64 -26.03
N TYR A 395 -4.97 37.41 -25.06
CA TYR A 395 -4.96 38.16 -23.80
C TYR A 395 -4.19 39.47 -23.98
N SER A 396 -4.81 40.57 -23.60
CA SER A 396 -4.17 41.90 -23.61
C SER A 396 -3.65 42.25 -22.22
N GLN A 397 -2.35 42.53 -22.09
CA GLN A 397 -1.76 42.97 -20.83
C GLN A 397 -2.47 44.23 -20.31
N GLY A 398 -2.73 44.27 -19.00
CA GLY A 398 -3.48 45.36 -18.35
C GLY A 398 -4.98 45.15 -18.28
N SER A 399 -5.55 44.10 -18.91
CA SER A 399 -7.00 43.80 -18.87
C SER A 399 -7.43 43.31 -17.48
N ASP A 400 -6.66 42.46 -16.81
CA ASP A 400 -6.87 42.02 -15.42
C ASP A 400 -5.53 41.98 -14.68
N PRO A 401 -5.32 42.86 -13.67
CA PRO A 401 -4.08 42.91 -12.91
C PRO A 401 -3.69 41.58 -12.22
N ARG A 402 -4.66 40.71 -11.93
CA ARG A 402 -4.41 39.40 -11.31
C ARG A 402 -3.82 38.43 -12.34
N ILE A 403 -4.34 38.43 -13.57
CA ILE A 403 -3.82 37.59 -14.66
C ILE A 403 -2.42 38.08 -15.05
N ASP A 404 -2.19 39.40 -15.17
CA ASP A 404 -0.87 39.96 -15.43
C ASP A 404 0.14 39.47 -14.38
N ARG A 405 -0.23 39.54 -13.11
CA ARG A 405 0.60 39.05 -12.00
C ARG A 405 0.85 37.55 -12.10
N ALA A 406 -0.18 36.76 -12.43
CA ALA A 406 -0.04 35.32 -12.60
C ALA A 406 0.94 34.97 -13.74
N ILE A 407 0.92 35.74 -14.85
CA ILE A 407 1.86 35.56 -15.96
C ILE A 407 3.28 35.86 -15.52
N ILE A 408 3.52 37.00 -14.82
CA ILE A 408 4.84 37.37 -14.32
C ILE A 408 5.43 36.38 -13.34
N GLN A 409 4.57 35.81 -12.48
CA GLN A 409 5.00 34.91 -11.41
C GLN A 409 5.09 33.44 -11.87
N LYS A 410 4.51 33.07 -13.01
CA LYS A 410 4.48 31.66 -13.49
C LYS A 410 5.85 30.97 -13.49
N PRO A 411 6.95 31.57 -13.98
CA PRO A 411 8.26 30.92 -13.94
C PRO A 411 8.72 30.56 -12.50
N TYR A 412 8.46 31.45 -11.54
CA TYR A 412 8.82 31.23 -10.14
C TYR A 412 7.95 30.16 -9.49
N LEU A 413 6.66 30.11 -9.85
CA LEU A 413 5.75 29.04 -9.42
C LEU A 413 6.20 27.68 -9.95
N ASP A 414 6.61 27.61 -11.23
CA ASP A 414 7.12 26.37 -11.82
C ASP A 414 8.41 25.92 -11.16
N GLN A 415 9.37 26.84 -10.98
CA GLN A 415 10.62 26.54 -10.29
C GLN A 415 10.40 26.06 -8.85
N PHE A 416 9.41 26.63 -8.15
CA PHE A 416 9.03 26.20 -6.81
C PHE A 416 8.46 24.78 -6.82
N LEU A 417 7.62 24.42 -7.79
CA LEU A 417 6.97 23.12 -7.87
C LEU A 417 7.89 22.01 -8.39
N GLN A 418 8.92 22.36 -9.16
CA GLN A 418 9.92 21.42 -9.68
C GLN A 418 10.98 21.09 -8.63
N GLN A 419 11.40 19.83 -8.59
CA GLN A 419 12.44 19.33 -7.68
C GLN A 419 13.22 18.21 -8.35
N GLY A 420 14.53 18.20 -8.22
CA GLY A 420 15.38 17.13 -8.72
C GLY A 420 15.12 15.81 -8.02
N MET A 421 15.17 14.69 -8.74
CA MET A 421 14.84 13.36 -8.20
C MET A 421 15.72 12.92 -7.01
N ARG A 422 16.90 13.48 -6.85
CA ARG A 422 17.83 13.20 -5.72
C ARG A 422 17.85 14.33 -4.69
N GLU A 423 17.15 15.41 -4.95
CA GLU A 423 17.04 16.53 -4.04
C GLU A 423 16.05 16.20 -2.92
N VAL A 424 16.39 16.54 -1.69
CA VAL A 424 15.52 16.43 -0.52
C VAL A 424 15.27 17.84 -0.01
N ILE A 425 14.00 18.22 0.09
CA ILE A 425 13.59 19.53 0.62
C ILE A 425 12.73 19.27 1.87
N HIS A 426 13.30 19.59 3.02
CA HIS A 426 12.61 19.42 4.29
C HIS A 426 11.48 20.43 4.47
N TYR A 427 10.59 20.14 5.44
CA TYR A 427 9.36 20.89 5.68
C TYR A 427 9.62 22.39 5.86
N ASP A 428 10.57 22.77 6.73
CA ASP A 428 10.88 24.17 7.03
C ASP A 428 11.45 24.92 5.83
N ASP A 429 12.36 24.30 5.06
CA ASP A 429 12.91 24.87 3.83
C ASP A 429 11.82 25.05 2.75
N GLY A 430 10.91 24.06 2.65
CA GLY A 430 9.74 24.13 1.77
C GLY A 430 8.81 25.28 2.12
N LEU A 431 8.57 25.52 3.41
CA LEU A 431 7.75 26.62 3.89
C LEU A 431 8.42 27.99 3.64
N GLN A 432 9.72 28.12 3.87
CA GLN A 432 10.46 29.35 3.54
C GLN A 432 10.40 29.65 2.03
N ALA A 433 10.59 28.63 1.19
CA ALA A 433 10.46 28.79 -0.27
C ALA A 433 9.04 29.21 -0.67
N LEU A 434 8.00 28.64 -0.04
CA LEU A 434 6.60 29.04 -0.24
C LEU A 434 6.38 30.52 0.11
N GLN A 435 6.92 30.98 1.23
CA GLN A 435 6.83 32.38 1.63
C GLN A 435 7.43 33.33 0.57
N MET A 436 8.63 32.98 0.05
CA MET A 436 9.30 33.80 -0.98
C MET A 436 8.46 33.92 -2.26
N VAL A 437 7.78 32.85 -2.67
CA VAL A 437 7.02 32.82 -3.92
C VAL A 437 5.59 33.36 -3.75
N ALA A 438 4.94 33.13 -2.61
CA ALA A 438 3.54 33.51 -2.40
C ALA A 438 3.37 34.94 -1.86
N MET A 439 4.29 35.47 -1.04
CA MET A 439 4.19 36.85 -0.53
C MET A 439 4.08 37.94 -1.60
N PRO A 440 4.81 37.90 -2.73
CA PRO A 440 4.63 38.85 -3.81
C PRO A 440 3.24 38.80 -4.45
N LEU A 441 2.55 37.67 -4.36
CA LEU A 441 1.20 37.47 -4.90
C LEU A 441 0.11 38.07 -3.98
N MET A 442 0.40 38.26 -2.69
CA MET A 442 -0.57 38.80 -1.71
C MET A 442 -0.63 40.34 -1.71
N ARG A 443 0.38 41.01 -2.30
CA ARG A 443 0.48 42.49 -2.46
C ARG A 443 -0.21 42.94 -3.73
#